data_3d4b39b9b2efc3a5883d254d1e3884de
#
_entry.id   3d4b39b9b2efc3a5883d254d1e3884de
#
_cell.length_a   1.000
_cell.length_b   1.000
_cell.length_c   1.000
_cell.angle_alpha   90.00
_cell.angle_beta   90.00
_cell.angle_gamma   90.00
#
_symmetry.space_group_name_H-M   'P 1'
#
loop_
_entity.id
_entity.type
_entity.pdbx_description
1 polymer ?
#
loop_
_entity_poly.entity_id
_entity_poly.type
_entity_poly.pdbx_seq_one_letter_code
_entity_poly.pdbx_strand_id
1 'polypeptide(L)'
;VDEIVGAARAMRAHARTIRPRTEPLVDTCGTGGDGSGTFNISTAAALIAAGAGLGVAKHGNRAMSGSVGGADVLELLGVRIDLEPERVAACIDAVGIGFLL
;
A
#
# COMPACT_ATOMS: atom_id res chain seq x y z
N VAL A 1 19.17 -20.36 -6.75
CA VAL A 1 17.70 -20.29 -6.83
C VAL A 1 17.08 -20.65 -5.48
N ASP A 2 17.55 -21.72 -4.83
CA ASP A 2 16.96 -22.22 -3.57
C ASP A 2 17.12 -21.22 -2.41
N GLU A 3 18.24 -20.52 -2.35
CA GLU A 3 18.47 -19.47 -1.35
C GLU A 3 17.48 -18.29 -1.51
N ILE A 4 17.22 -17.87 -2.74
CA ILE A 4 16.24 -16.80 -3.04
C ILE A 4 14.83 -17.25 -2.66
N VAL A 5 14.47 -18.49 -3.00
CA VAL A 5 13.19 -19.08 -2.63
C VAL A 5 13.07 -19.21 -1.11
N GLY A 6 14.14 -19.65 -0.44
CA GLY A 6 14.20 -19.74 1.02
C GLY A 6 14.02 -18.37 1.69
N ALA A 7 14.72 -17.35 1.21
CA ALA A 7 14.59 -15.98 1.71
C ALA A 7 13.17 -15.44 1.50
N ALA A 8 12.60 -15.61 0.32
CA ALA A 8 11.22 -15.18 0.02
C ALA A 8 10.18 -15.86 0.92
N ARG A 9 10.34 -17.17 1.17
CA ARG A 9 9.46 -17.93 2.10
C ARG A 9 9.59 -17.41 3.53
N ALA A 10 10.82 -17.16 4.00
CA ALA A 10 11.05 -16.62 5.34
C ALA A 10 10.42 -15.23 5.49
N MET A 11 10.62 -14.34 4.52
CA MET A 11 10.00 -13.00 4.54
C MET A 11 8.46 -13.10 4.57
N ARG A 12 7.86 -13.95 3.75
CA ARG A 12 6.40 -14.16 3.75
C ARG A 12 5.87 -14.72 5.07
N ALA A 13 6.61 -15.63 5.70
CA ALA A 13 6.22 -16.23 6.99
C ALA A 13 6.24 -15.21 8.13
N HIS A 14 7.07 -14.16 8.03
CA HIS A 14 7.19 -13.09 9.03
C HIS A 14 6.43 -11.81 8.64
N ALA A 15 5.81 -11.77 7.46
CA ALA A 15 5.03 -10.62 7.02
C ALA A 15 3.78 -10.42 7.89
N ARG A 16 3.50 -9.18 8.25
CA ARG A 16 2.23 -8.79 8.88
C ARG A 16 1.14 -8.79 7.80
N THR A 17 0.14 -9.64 7.96
CA THR A 17 -0.94 -9.81 6.97
C THR A 17 -2.22 -9.12 7.42
N ILE A 18 -2.99 -8.62 6.48
CA ILE A 18 -4.35 -8.13 6.69
C ILE A 18 -5.36 -9.14 6.15
N ARG A 19 -6.57 -9.17 6.71
CA ARG A 19 -7.67 -10.04 6.27
C ARG A 19 -9.00 -9.27 6.26
N PRO A 20 -9.20 -8.34 5.32
CA PRO A 20 -10.50 -7.71 5.14
C PRO A 20 -11.52 -8.71 4.60
N ARG A 21 -12.80 -8.38 4.74
CA ARG A 21 -13.91 -9.15 4.14
C ARG A 21 -14.12 -8.78 2.67
N THR A 22 -13.71 -7.58 2.31
CA THR A 22 -13.80 -7.06 0.94
C THR A 22 -12.87 -7.82 0.02
N GLU A 23 -13.42 -8.40 -1.06
CA GLU A 23 -12.69 -9.10 -2.12
C GLU A 23 -13.34 -8.81 -3.49
N PRO A 24 -12.57 -8.80 -4.58
CA PRO A 24 -11.11 -8.89 -4.64
C PRO A 24 -10.42 -7.60 -4.19
N LEU A 25 -9.17 -7.73 -3.78
CA LEU A 25 -8.31 -6.58 -3.47
C LEU A 25 -7.36 -6.28 -4.62
N VAL A 26 -7.10 -5.00 -4.85
CA VAL A 26 -6.07 -4.52 -5.78
C VAL A 26 -5.02 -3.69 -5.04
N ASP A 27 -3.80 -3.71 -5.54
CA ASP A 27 -2.73 -2.82 -5.14
C ASP A 27 -2.20 -2.07 -6.37
N THR A 28 -1.90 -0.80 -6.20
CA THR A 28 -1.33 0.06 -7.25
C THR A 28 0.14 0.37 -7.00
N CYS A 29 0.80 -0.42 -6.16
CA CYS A 29 2.20 -0.22 -5.80
C CYS A 29 3.10 -0.33 -7.04
N GLY A 30 3.95 0.68 -7.23
CA GLY A 30 5.03 0.66 -8.20
C GLY A 30 6.37 0.35 -7.52
N THR A 31 7.40 0.12 -8.31
CA THR A 31 8.75 -0.14 -7.79
C THR A 31 9.40 1.09 -7.18
N GLY A 32 8.97 2.29 -7.55
CA GLY A 32 9.56 3.55 -7.10
C GLY A 32 10.97 3.78 -7.66
N GLY A 33 11.56 4.91 -7.30
CA GLY A 33 12.97 5.18 -7.57
C GLY A 33 13.37 5.36 -9.05
N ASP A 34 12.41 5.55 -9.95
CA ASP A 34 12.63 5.65 -11.39
C ASP A 34 13.10 7.05 -11.84
N GLY A 35 13.17 8.01 -10.93
CA GLY A 35 13.62 9.37 -11.23
C GLY A 35 12.71 10.16 -12.18
N SER A 36 11.50 9.68 -12.43
CA SER A 36 10.60 10.24 -13.45
C SER A 36 10.10 11.66 -13.14
N GLY A 37 10.23 12.12 -11.89
CA GLY A 37 9.78 13.46 -11.48
C GLY A 37 8.26 13.67 -11.57
N THR A 38 7.49 12.60 -11.71
CA THR A 38 6.02 12.65 -11.76
C THR A 38 5.43 12.83 -10.36
N PHE A 39 4.16 13.26 -10.29
CA PHE A 39 3.39 13.17 -9.06
C PHE A 39 3.15 11.70 -8.65
N ASN A 40 2.65 11.47 -7.44
CA ASN A 40 2.38 10.12 -6.90
C ASN A 40 1.22 9.42 -7.63
N ILE A 41 1.49 8.93 -8.86
CA ILE A 41 0.51 8.29 -9.76
C ILE A 41 -0.14 7.09 -9.06
N SER A 42 0.65 6.25 -8.38
CA SER A 42 0.12 5.07 -7.70
C SER A 42 -0.85 5.42 -6.57
N THR A 43 -0.64 6.53 -5.86
CA THR A 43 -1.55 7.00 -4.82
C THR A 43 -2.83 7.56 -5.42
N ALA A 44 -2.74 8.35 -6.48
CA ALA A 44 -3.91 8.85 -7.20
C ALA A 44 -4.74 7.71 -7.81
N ALA A 45 -4.09 6.73 -8.44
CA ALA A 45 -4.75 5.56 -9.00
C ALA A 45 -5.48 4.73 -7.92
N ALA A 46 -4.88 4.57 -6.72
CA ALA A 46 -5.52 3.90 -5.59
C ALA A 46 -6.83 4.57 -5.16
N LEU A 47 -6.81 5.91 -5.03
CA LEU A 47 -7.99 6.68 -4.66
C LEU A 47 -9.09 6.60 -5.73
N ILE A 48 -8.71 6.69 -7.01
CA ILE A 48 -9.65 6.55 -8.14
C ILE A 48 -10.26 5.15 -8.16
N ALA A 49 -9.45 4.10 -7.99
CA ALA A 49 -9.93 2.72 -7.96
C ALA A 49 -10.90 2.46 -6.81
N ALA A 50 -10.59 2.96 -5.60
CA ALA A 50 -11.48 2.88 -4.46
C ALA A 50 -12.78 3.66 -4.70
N GLY A 51 -12.70 4.86 -5.27
CA GLY A 51 -13.86 5.66 -5.66
C GLY A 51 -14.73 5.02 -6.74
N ALA A 52 -14.16 4.15 -7.56
CA ALA A 52 -14.87 3.33 -8.54
C ALA A 52 -15.47 2.03 -7.94
N GLY A 53 -15.32 1.80 -6.64
CA GLY A 53 -15.90 0.67 -5.92
C GLY A 53 -15.01 -0.57 -5.80
N LEU A 54 -13.72 -0.48 -6.14
CA LEU A 54 -12.78 -1.56 -5.92
C LEU A 54 -12.25 -1.54 -4.49
N GLY A 55 -12.02 -2.73 -3.90
CA GLY A 55 -11.28 -2.85 -2.66
C GLY A 55 -9.78 -2.62 -2.90
N VAL A 56 -9.18 -1.66 -2.20
CA VAL A 56 -7.77 -1.30 -2.40
C VAL A 56 -6.96 -1.54 -1.11
N ALA A 57 -5.98 -2.43 -1.20
CA ALA A 57 -4.96 -2.63 -0.17
C ALA A 57 -3.66 -2.00 -0.67
N LYS A 58 -3.53 -0.69 -0.48
CA LYS A 58 -2.39 0.05 -1.03
C LYS A 58 -1.15 -0.14 -0.19
N HIS A 59 -0.15 -0.81 -0.74
CA HIS A 59 1.20 -0.79 -0.18
C HIS A 59 1.96 0.45 -0.64
N GLY A 60 2.76 1.02 0.25
CA GLY A 60 3.62 2.14 -0.07
C GLY A 60 4.64 2.41 1.02
N ASN A 61 5.56 3.31 0.74
CA ASN A 61 6.62 3.67 1.67
C ASN A 61 6.88 5.18 1.65
N ARG A 62 7.69 5.65 2.58
CA ARG A 62 8.26 7.01 2.56
C ARG A 62 9.27 7.12 1.43
N ALA A 63 9.57 8.35 1.00
CA ALA A 63 10.59 8.57 -0.03
C ALA A 63 11.95 8.04 0.41
N MET A 64 12.57 7.22 -0.42
CA MET A 64 13.96 6.77 -0.23
C MET A 64 14.97 7.61 -1.02
N SER A 65 14.58 8.14 -2.18
CA SER A 65 15.47 8.85 -3.11
C SER A 65 14.79 9.97 -3.88
N GLY A 66 13.63 10.42 -3.46
CA GLY A 66 12.87 11.48 -4.11
C GLY A 66 12.44 12.53 -3.10
N SER A 67 11.70 13.53 -3.56
CA SER A 67 11.19 14.60 -2.71
C SER A 67 10.01 14.13 -1.84
N VAL A 68 9.16 13.21 -2.34
CA VAL A 68 7.90 12.82 -1.66
C VAL A 68 7.50 11.39 -2.05
N GLY A 69 7.38 10.48 -1.09
CA GLY A 69 6.85 9.12 -1.26
C GLY A 69 5.32 9.06 -1.11
N GLY A 70 4.74 7.90 -1.42
CA GLY A 70 3.30 7.69 -1.29
C GLY A 70 2.78 7.84 0.14
N ALA A 71 3.54 7.37 1.12
CA ALA A 71 3.23 7.53 2.53
C ALA A 71 3.26 9.00 2.96
N ASP A 72 4.26 9.76 2.48
CA ASP A 72 4.42 11.17 2.83
C ASP A 72 3.23 12.01 2.33
N VAL A 73 2.73 11.73 1.11
CA VAL A 73 1.53 12.38 0.56
C VAL A 73 0.31 12.10 1.42
N LEU A 74 0.09 10.83 1.77
CA LEU A 74 -1.07 10.43 2.56
C LEU A 74 -1.05 11.04 3.96
N GLU A 75 0.12 11.09 4.59
CA GLU A 75 0.29 11.71 5.91
C GLU A 75 0.00 13.23 5.86
N LEU A 76 0.48 13.92 4.82
CA LEU A 76 0.15 15.35 4.60
C LEU A 76 -1.35 15.59 4.36
N LEU A 77 -2.04 14.61 3.78
CA LEU A 77 -3.50 14.65 3.62
C LEU A 77 -4.27 14.26 4.90
N GLY A 78 -3.58 14.00 6.01
CA GLY A 78 -4.17 13.65 7.29
C GLY A 78 -4.55 12.17 7.45
N VAL A 79 -4.08 11.30 6.53
CA VAL A 79 -4.30 9.85 6.63
C VAL A 79 -3.32 9.27 7.66
N ARG A 80 -3.84 8.43 8.57
CA ARG A 80 -3.01 7.64 9.47
C ARG A 80 -2.37 6.49 8.72
N ILE A 81 -1.03 6.52 8.59
CA ILE A 81 -0.26 5.53 7.83
C ILE A 81 0.33 4.41 8.69
N ASP A 82 0.23 4.52 10.00
CA ASP A 82 0.84 3.66 11.02
C ASP A 82 -0.19 2.76 11.72
N LEU A 83 -1.26 2.40 11.04
CA LEU A 83 -2.32 1.58 11.63
C LEU A 83 -1.91 0.11 11.75
N GLU A 84 -2.39 -0.53 12.82
CA GLU A 84 -2.27 -1.98 12.98
C GLU A 84 -3.07 -2.73 11.89
N PRO A 85 -2.65 -3.96 11.49
CA PRO A 85 -3.25 -4.73 10.40
C PRO A 85 -4.78 -4.86 10.48
N GLU A 86 -5.32 -5.07 11.66
CA GLU A 86 -6.77 -5.22 11.89
C GLU A 86 -7.51 -3.91 11.60
N ARG A 87 -6.88 -2.77 11.90
CA ARG A 87 -7.46 -1.45 11.63
C ARG A 87 -7.39 -1.12 10.14
N VAL A 88 -6.31 -1.53 9.45
CA VAL A 88 -6.21 -1.39 7.99
C VAL A 88 -7.30 -2.22 7.31
N ALA A 89 -7.50 -3.48 7.74
CA ALA A 89 -8.57 -4.32 7.22
C ALA A 89 -9.96 -3.69 7.43
N ALA A 90 -10.20 -3.15 8.63
CA ALA A 90 -11.45 -2.45 8.93
C ALA A 90 -11.66 -1.18 8.06
N CYS A 91 -10.60 -0.44 7.74
CA CYS A 91 -10.67 0.69 6.80
C CYS A 91 -11.08 0.21 5.40
N ILE A 92 -10.46 -0.85 4.88
CA ILE A 92 -10.83 -1.41 3.58
C ILE A 92 -12.30 -1.81 3.57
N ASP A 93 -12.78 -2.49 4.60
CA ASP A 93 -14.18 -2.92 4.71
C ASP A 93 -15.17 -1.75 4.84
N ALA A 94 -14.74 -0.65 5.42
CA ALA A 94 -15.62 0.50 5.67
C ALA A 94 -15.65 1.51 4.53
N VAL A 95 -14.48 1.81 3.94
CA VAL A 95 -14.33 2.89 2.95
C VAL A 95 -13.68 2.46 1.64
N GLY A 96 -13.44 1.17 1.45
CA GLY A 96 -12.89 0.60 0.21
C GLY A 96 -11.39 0.72 0.05
N ILE A 97 -10.66 1.36 0.96
CA ILE A 97 -9.22 1.53 0.86
C ILE A 97 -8.54 1.47 2.23
N GLY A 98 -7.37 0.85 2.27
CA GLY A 98 -6.46 0.85 3.41
C GLY A 98 -5.01 0.98 2.96
N PHE A 99 -4.18 1.61 3.79
CA PHE A 99 -2.76 1.80 3.51
C PHE A 99 -1.90 0.88 4.39
N LEU A 100 -0.90 0.28 3.77
CA LEU A 100 0.10 -0.59 4.40
C LEU A 100 1.48 0.04 4.22
N LEU A 101 2.13 0.39 5.33
CA LEU A 101 3.47 0.95 5.39
C LEU A 101 4.50 -0.18 5.49
#